data_9868b92bfbce36332831a0448dc20061
#
_entry.id   9868b92bfbce36332831a0448dc20061
#
_cell.length_a   1.000
_cell.length_b   1.000
_cell.length_c   1.000
_cell.angle_alpha   90.00
_cell.angle_beta   90.00
_cell.angle_gamma   90.00
#
_symmetry.space_group_name_H-M   'P 1'
#
loop_
_entity.id
_entity.type
_entity.pdbx_description
1 polymer ?
#
loop_
_entity_poly.entity_id
_entity_poly.type
_entity_poly.pdbx_seq_one_letter_code
_entity_poly.pdbx_strand_id
1 'polypeptide(L)'
;LMIGLLILNMVGVIDDLIRINYRRKFVAQIVASSFLPLSGLWINDLYGLLGITTLSPWIGMPLTVFVAVFIINAVNLIDGIDGLCSGLVGMGALVFGFLFIYNAAWLHAVFAFITAGVLCPFFYYNVFGKSKGRQRIFMGDTGSLTLGLSMAFLAISYAMNNPLIKPFSEGAIVVSFATLIVPLFDVVRVVRIRYFQHKPLFMPDQNHIHHKFLRVGMSHYVAMILILALALFFSFFNIVAVEYISNNIVIFIDIVLWIAFHLWLDRRELIR
;
A
#
# COMPACT_ATOMS: atom_id res chain seq x y z
N LEU A 1 8.15 -9.82 -12.31
CA LEU A 1 6.81 -9.51 -11.82
C LEU A 1 5.83 -10.67 -12.05
N MET A 2 5.60 -11.12 -13.30
CA MET A 2 4.57 -12.13 -13.65
C MET A 2 4.63 -13.39 -12.81
N ILE A 3 5.83 -13.96 -12.61
CA ILE A 3 6.02 -15.16 -11.77
C ILE A 3 5.55 -14.90 -10.33
N GLY A 4 5.93 -13.77 -9.75
CA GLY A 4 5.51 -13.38 -8.41
C GLY A 4 3.98 -13.23 -8.28
N LEU A 5 3.33 -12.60 -9.28
CA LEU A 5 1.87 -12.47 -9.33
C LEU A 5 1.19 -13.85 -9.43
N LEU A 6 1.70 -14.76 -10.24
CA LEU A 6 1.17 -16.12 -10.35
C LEU A 6 1.28 -16.89 -9.03
N ILE A 7 2.43 -16.79 -8.34
CA ILE A 7 2.64 -17.43 -7.04
C ILE A 7 1.62 -16.88 -6.03
N LEU A 8 1.48 -15.55 -5.90
CA LEU A 8 0.55 -14.96 -4.94
C LEU A 8 -0.91 -15.22 -5.30
N ASN A 9 -1.25 -15.25 -6.58
CA ASN A 9 -2.58 -15.62 -7.02
C ASN A 9 -2.93 -17.06 -6.59
N MET A 10 -2.04 -18.02 -6.86
CA MET A 10 -2.25 -19.42 -6.44
C MET A 10 -2.36 -19.56 -4.93
N VAL A 11 -1.46 -18.90 -4.18
CA VAL A 11 -1.49 -18.94 -2.71
C VAL A 11 -2.74 -18.28 -2.17
N GLY A 12 -3.18 -17.16 -2.75
CA GLY A 12 -4.41 -16.49 -2.38
C GLY A 12 -5.65 -17.37 -2.62
N VAL A 13 -5.76 -18.01 -3.79
CA VAL A 13 -6.85 -18.96 -4.09
C VAL A 13 -6.88 -20.12 -3.08
N ILE A 14 -5.71 -20.68 -2.75
CA ILE A 14 -5.62 -21.74 -1.75
C ILE A 14 -6.05 -21.23 -0.37
N ASP A 15 -5.64 -20.02 0.01
CA ASP A 15 -6.01 -19.42 1.30
C ASP A 15 -7.51 -19.13 1.40
N ASP A 16 -8.11 -18.59 0.34
CA ASP A 16 -9.55 -18.34 0.26
C ASP A 16 -10.38 -19.64 0.34
N LEU A 17 -9.86 -20.77 -0.14
CA LEU A 17 -10.55 -22.06 -0.12
C LEU A 17 -10.36 -22.86 1.18
N ILE A 18 -9.12 -22.93 1.71
CA ILE A 18 -8.79 -23.86 2.81
C ILE A 18 -8.08 -23.20 4.01
N ARG A 19 -7.89 -21.88 3.99
CA ARG A 19 -7.22 -21.09 5.03
C ARG A 19 -5.85 -21.65 5.42
N ILE A 20 -4.81 -21.16 4.79
CA ILE A 20 -3.42 -21.58 5.09
C ILE A 20 -2.85 -20.82 6.28
N ASN A 21 -1.84 -21.43 6.92
CA ASN A 21 -1.13 -20.81 8.03
C ASN A 21 -0.40 -19.53 7.55
N TYR A 22 -0.48 -18.45 8.35
CA TYR A 22 0.18 -17.17 8.06
C TYR A 22 1.67 -17.30 7.73
N ARG A 23 2.40 -18.27 8.34
CA ARG A 23 3.82 -18.50 8.06
C ARG A 23 4.06 -18.94 6.61
N ARG A 24 3.21 -19.85 6.08
CA ARG A 24 3.29 -20.32 4.68
C ARG A 24 2.98 -19.18 3.72
N LYS A 25 1.97 -18.37 4.03
CA LYS A 25 1.61 -17.16 3.28
C LYS A 25 2.78 -16.18 3.23
N PHE A 26 3.43 -15.95 4.38
CA PHE A 26 4.58 -15.05 4.47
C PHE A 26 5.79 -15.53 3.67
N VAL A 27 6.10 -16.83 3.71
CA VAL A 27 7.16 -17.44 2.86
C VAL A 27 6.85 -17.24 1.38
N ALA A 28 5.61 -17.47 0.96
CA ALA A 28 5.21 -17.26 -0.44
C ALA A 28 5.36 -15.80 -0.87
N GLN A 29 5.04 -14.85 0.00
CA GLN A 29 5.24 -13.42 -0.27
C GLN A 29 6.73 -13.09 -0.42
N ILE A 30 7.61 -13.63 0.43
CA ILE A 30 9.06 -13.45 0.32
C ILE A 30 9.56 -14.00 -1.03
N VAL A 31 9.17 -15.24 -1.38
CA VAL A 31 9.57 -15.86 -2.65
C VAL A 31 9.06 -15.03 -3.83
N ALA A 32 7.79 -14.64 -3.85
CA ALA A 32 7.20 -13.83 -4.91
C ALA A 32 7.89 -12.46 -5.05
N SER A 33 8.17 -11.79 -3.93
CA SER A 33 8.83 -10.48 -3.91
C SER A 33 10.29 -10.56 -4.34
N SER A 34 10.98 -11.69 -4.10
CA SER A 34 12.39 -11.87 -4.49
C SER A 34 12.60 -11.81 -6.01
N PHE A 35 11.57 -12.08 -6.81
CA PHE A 35 11.66 -11.92 -8.25
C PHE A 35 11.80 -10.45 -8.70
N LEU A 36 11.50 -9.47 -7.87
CA LEU A 36 11.73 -8.05 -8.18
C LEU A 36 13.24 -7.76 -8.24
N PRO A 37 14.02 -7.92 -7.15
CA PRO A 37 15.45 -7.64 -7.21
C PRO A 37 16.21 -8.60 -8.15
N LEU A 38 15.78 -9.84 -8.29
CA LEU A 38 16.37 -10.78 -9.26
C LEU A 38 16.17 -10.36 -10.71
N SER A 39 15.15 -9.57 -11.01
CA SER A 39 14.94 -8.98 -12.34
C SER A 39 15.62 -7.60 -12.51
N GLY A 40 16.43 -7.16 -11.55
CA GLY A 40 17.13 -5.88 -11.58
C GLY A 40 16.31 -4.71 -11.01
N LEU A 41 15.13 -4.95 -10.45
CA LEU A 41 14.29 -3.92 -9.85
C LEU A 41 14.48 -3.90 -8.33
N TRP A 42 15.23 -2.91 -7.80
CA TRP A 42 15.50 -2.80 -6.38
C TRP A 42 15.74 -1.34 -5.95
N ILE A 43 15.51 -1.04 -4.67
CA ILE A 43 15.72 0.28 -4.08
C ILE A 43 17.23 0.50 -3.96
N ASN A 44 17.79 1.32 -4.85
CA ASN A 44 19.21 1.58 -4.97
C ASN A 44 19.62 2.97 -4.48
N ASP A 45 18.65 3.82 -4.17
CA ASP A 45 18.87 5.18 -3.68
C ASP A 45 17.79 5.56 -2.68
N LEU A 46 18.18 6.20 -1.57
CA LEU A 46 17.27 6.77 -0.57
C LEU A 46 17.17 8.29 -0.68
N TYR A 47 17.85 8.89 -1.66
CA TYR A 47 17.74 10.32 -2.01
C TYR A 47 17.99 11.24 -0.81
N GLY A 48 18.99 10.92 0.02
CA GLY A 48 19.36 11.70 1.21
C GLY A 48 18.46 11.47 2.43
N LEU A 49 17.52 10.52 2.36
CA LEU A 49 16.71 10.17 3.51
C LEU A 49 17.60 9.61 4.64
N LEU A 50 17.48 10.18 5.84
CA LEU A 50 18.34 9.89 7.00
C LEU A 50 19.84 10.04 6.69
N GLY A 51 20.21 10.89 5.73
CA GLY A 51 21.59 11.11 5.31
C GLY A 51 22.13 10.02 4.38
N ILE A 52 21.32 9.05 3.96
CA ILE A 52 21.72 7.96 3.08
C ILE A 52 21.30 8.29 1.66
N THR A 53 22.23 8.21 0.71
CA THR A 53 21.95 8.33 -0.71
C THR A 53 21.91 6.94 -1.34
N THR A 54 22.96 6.54 -2.01
CA THR A 54 23.03 5.27 -2.72
C THR A 54 23.17 4.06 -1.78
N LEU A 55 22.49 2.98 -2.12
CA LEU A 55 22.60 1.69 -1.43
C LEU A 55 23.44 0.70 -2.26
N SER A 56 24.20 -0.14 -1.59
CA SER A 56 24.81 -1.30 -2.25
C SER A 56 23.76 -2.38 -2.55
N PRO A 57 23.95 -3.22 -3.59
CA PRO A 57 23.02 -4.31 -3.90
C PRO A 57 22.77 -5.26 -2.71
N TRP A 58 23.78 -5.49 -1.87
CA TRP A 58 23.69 -6.33 -0.67
C TRP A 58 22.68 -5.83 0.37
N ILE A 59 22.46 -4.53 0.41
CA ILE A 59 21.49 -3.91 1.32
C ILE A 59 20.17 -3.63 0.56
N GLY A 60 20.26 -3.06 -0.64
CA GLY A 60 19.09 -2.63 -1.40
C GLY A 60 18.20 -3.77 -1.86
N MET A 61 18.77 -4.92 -2.26
CA MET A 61 17.95 -6.06 -2.68
C MET A 61 17.14 -6.69 -1.54
N PRO A 62 17.74 -7.02 -0.36
CA PRO A 62 16.96 -7.47 0.80
C PRO A 62 15.94 -6.44 1.29
N LEU A 63 16.31 -5.14 1.29
CA LEU A 63 15.40 -4.05 1.63
C LEU A 63 14.19 -4.04 0.68
N THR A 64 14.42 -4.25 -0.61
CA THR A 64 13.35 -4.31 -1.62
C THR A 64 12.37 -5.44 -1.34
N VAL A 65 12.87 -6.65 -1.01
CA VAL A 65 12.01 -7.78 -0.64
C VAL A 65 11.21 -7.45 0.62
N PHE A 66 11.86 -6.90 1.64
CA PHE A 66 11.19 -6.48 2.88
C PHE A 66 10.08 -5.47 2.62
N VAL A 67 10.37 -4.41 1.85
CA VAL A 67 9.40 -3.36 1.50
C VAL A 67 8.25 -3.93 0.69
N ALA A 68 8.53 -4.80 -0.29
CA ALA A 68 7.48 -5.43 -1.09
C ALA A 68 6.56 -6.30 -0.23
N VAL A 69 7.10 -7.15 0.64
CA VAL A 69 6.33 -7.96 1.59
C VAL A 69 5.52 -7.08 2.55
N PHE A 70 6.10 -5.97 3.01
CA PHE A 70 5.41 -5.01 3.87
C PHE A 70 4.21 -4.36 3.16
N ILE A 71 4.36 -3.92 1.90
CA ILE A 71 3.27 -3.39 1.08
C ILE A 71 2.18 -4.44 0.84
N ILE A 72 2.56 -5.68 0.48
CA ILE A 72 1.61 -6.78 0.27
C ILE A 72 0.74 -6.99 1.52
N ASN A 73 1.37 -7.06 2.69
CA ASN A 73 0.63 -7.23 3.94
C ASN A 73 -0.21 -6.00 4.29
N ALA A 74 0.28 -4.79 4.04
CA ALA A 74 -0.47 -3.56 4.29
C ALA A 74 -1.75 -3.48 3.44
N VAL A 75 -1.65 -3.85 2.15
CA VAL A 75 -2.80 -3.91 1.24
C VAL A 75 -3.76 -5.03 1.63
N ASN A 76 -3.27 -6.18 2.07
CA ASN A 76 -4.12 -7.27 2.53
C ASN A 76 -4.85 -6.92 3.85
N LEU A 77 -4.17 -6.27 4.80
CA LEU A 77 -4.75 -5.91 6.10
C LEU A 77 -5.75 -4.73 6.03
N ILE A 78 -5.66 -3.87 5.02
CA ILE A 78 -6.61 -2.76 4.84
C ILE A 78 -7.93 -3.22 4.21
N ASP A 79 -7.99 -4.44 3.65
CA ASP A 79 -9.19 -5.04 3.04
C ASP A 79 -10.20 -5.51 4.11
N GLY A 80 -10.59 -4.61 4.99
CA GLY A 80 -11.50 -4.88 6.10
C GLY A 80 -12.93 -4.36 5.89
N ILE A 81 -13.17 -3.49 4.91
CA ILE A 81 -14.50 -2.99 4.53
C ILE A 81 -14.59 -2.85 3.01
N ASP A 82 -15.81 -3.07 2.49
CA ASP A 82 -16.05 -3.01 1.04
C ASP A 82 -15.60 -1.69 0.42
N GLY A 83 -14.94 -1.77 -0.71
CA GLY A 83 -14.45 -0.65 -1.49
C GLY A 83 -13.14 -0.03 -0.98
N LEU A 84 -12.71 -0.32 0.25
CA LEU A 84 -11.54 0.35 0.81
C LEU A 84 -10.24 -0.07 0.12
N CYS A 85 -9.97 -1.37 0.04
CA CYS A 85 -8.77 -1.87 -0.62
C CYS A 85 -8.76 -1.54 -2.11
N SER A 86 -9.85 -1.85 -2.82
CA SER A 86 -9.97 -1.56 -4.26
C SER A 86 -9.92 -0.06 -4.56
N GLY A 87 -10.49 0.78 -3.70
CA GLY A 87 -10.42 2.23 -3.83
C GLY A 87 -9.01 2.77 -3.62
N LEU A 88 -8.31 2.36 -2.54
CA LEU A 88 -6.94 2.79 -2.26
C LEU A 88 -5.97 2.36 -3.36
N VAL A 89 -6.03 1.09 -3.77
CA VAL A 89 -5.16 0.56 -4.82
C VAL A 89 -5.50 1.18 -6.17
N GLY A 90 -6.79 1.33 -6.52
CA GLY A 90 -7.22 1.95 -7.76
C GLY A 90 -6.76 3.41 -7.87
N MET A 91 -6.93 4.20 -6.80
CA MET A 91 -6.42 5.58 -6.75
C MET A 91 -4.90 5.64 -6.83
N GLY A 92 -4.20 4.80 -6.06
CA GLY A 92 -2.74 4.74 -6.10
C GLY A 92 -2.22 4.37 -7.50
N ALA A 93 -2.86 3.40 -8.15
CA ALA A 93 -2.55 3.02 -9.53
C ALA A 93 -2.79 4.17 -10.53
N LEU A 94 -3.87 4.94 -10.37
CA LEU A 94 -4.10 6.14 -11.20
C LEU A 94 -3.00 7.19 -10.99
N VAL A 95 -2.65 7.48 -9.74
CA VAL A 95 -1.57 8.43 -9.42
C VAL A 95 -0.25 7.96 -10.05
N PHE A 96 0.14 6.68 -9.89
CA PHE A 96 1.32 6.14 -10.55
C PHE A 96 1.22 6.20 -12.08
N GLY A 97 0.05 5.92 -12.65
CA GLY A 97 -0.18 6.02 -14.09
C GLY A 97 0.16 7.41 -14.62
N PHE A 98 -0.33 8.46 -13.98
CA PHE A 98 -0.02 9.85 -14.36
C PHE A 98 1.45 10.22 -14.10
N LEU A 99 2.02 9.80 -12.97
CA LEU A 99 3.43 10.03 -12.66
C LEU A 99 4.35 9.36 -13.69
N PHE A 100 4.05 8.15 -14.13
CA PHE A 100 4.82 7.45 -15.15
C PHE A 100 4.62 8.06 -16.56
N ILE A 101 3.42 8.54 -16.91
CA ILE A 101 3.22 9.31 -18.14
C ILE A 101 4.09 10.57 -18.14
N TYR A 102 4.06 11.33 -17.05
CA TYR A 102 4.85 12.55 -16.89
C TYR A 102 6.36 12.30 -17.10
N ASN A 103 6.84 11.13 -16.68
CA ASN A 103 8.23 10.70 -16.84
C ASN A 103 8.49 9.89 -18.12
N ALA A 104 7.53 9.81 -19.06
CA ALA A 104 7.60 9.03 -20.30
C ALA A 104 7.85 7.51 -20.10
N ALA A 105 7.56 6.97 -18.92
CA ALA A 105 7.71 5.56 -18.58
C ALA A 105 6.46 4.74 -18.98
N TRP A 106 6.21 4.66 -20.28
CA TRP A 106 4.95 4.17 -20.87
C TRP A 106 4.54 2.75 -20.42
N LEU A 107 5.48 1.81 -20.32
CA LEU A 107 5.17 0.43 -19.88
C LEU A 107 4.63 0.38 -18.46
N HIS A 108 5.22 1.18 -17.55
CA HIS A 108 4.76 1.28 -16.17
C HIS A 108 3.41 2.01 -16.08
N ALA A 109 3.23 3.06 -16.89
CA ALA A 109 1.96 3.77 -16.99
C ALA A 109 0.83 2.85 -17.47
N VAL A 110 1.05 2.07 -18.52
CA VAL A 110 0.07 1.09 -19.04
C VAL A 110 -0.29 0.06 -17.95
N PHE A 111 0.71 -0.51 -17.27
CA PHE A 111 0.45 -1.45 -16.17
C PHE A 111 -0.39 -0.83 -15.04
N ALA A 112 -0.07 0.41 -14.66
CA ALA A 112 -0.81 1.14 -13.63
C ALA A 112 -2.27 1.40 -14.06
N PHE A 113 -2.51 1.88 -15.30
CA PHE A 113 -3.86 2.11 -15.80
C PHE A 113 -4.66 0.82 -16.02
N ILE A 114 -4.03 -0.29 -16.42
CA ILE A 114 -4.69 -1.60 -16.48
C ILE A 114 -5.14 -2.01 -15.07
N THR A 115 -4.26 -1.86 -14.08
CA THR A 115 -4.60 -2.17 -12.68
C THR A 115 -5.80 -1.35 -12.20
N ALA A 116 -5.79 -0.04 -12.45
CA ALA A 116 -6.92 0.83 -12.11
C ALA A 116 -8.20 0.48 -12.89
N GLY A 117 -8.07 0.17 -14.18
CA GLY A 117 -9.17 -0.19 -15.06
C GLY A 117 -9.90 -1.47 -14.65
N VAL A 118 -9.14 -2.49 -14.23
CA VAL A 118 -9.71 -3.74 -13.69
C VAL A 118 -10.42 -3.49 -12.35
N LEU A 119 -9.89 -2.58 -11.53
CA LEU A 119 -10.49 -2.27 -10.23
C LEU A 119 -11.76 -1.40 -10.34
N CYS A 120 -11.98 -0.68 -11.41
CA CYS A 120 -13.17 0.16 -11.58
C CYS A 120 -14.49 -0.66 -11.53
N PRO A 121 -14.72 -1.68 -12.39
CA PRO A 121 -15.90 -2.53 -12.28
C PRO A 121 -15.91 -3.35 -10.99
N PHE A 122 -14.75 -3.82 -10.50
CA PHE A 122 -14.66 -4.53 -9.23
C PHE A 122 -15.19 -3.64 -8.09
N PHE A 123 -14.72 -2.41 -7.96
CA PHE A 123 -15.16 -1.45 -6.94
C PHE A 123 -16.67 -1.23 -7.00
N TYR A 124 -17.23 -1.07 -8.21
CA TYR A 124 -18.67 -0.91 -8.38
C TYR A 124 -19.46 -2.09 -7.80
N TYR A 125 -19.12 -3.33 -8.16
CA TYR A 125 -19.84 -4.49 -7.66
C TYR A 125 -19.53 -4.80 -6.18
N ASN A 126 -18.35 -4.47 -5.68
CA ASN A 126 -18.00 -4.65 -4.27
C ASN A 126 -18.77 -3.69 -3.36
N VAL A 127 -18.90 -2.40 -3.76
CA VAL A 127 -19.56 -1.36 -2.96
C VAL A 127 -21.08 -1.35 -3.17
N PHE A 128 -21.54 -1.39 -4.42
CA PHE A 128 -22.93 -1.19 -4.79
C PHE A 128 -23.68 -2.49 -5.16
N GLY A 129 -22.99 -3.61 -5.24
CA GLY A 129 -23.58 -4.90 -5.57
C GLY A 129 -24.64 -5.33 -4.56
N LYS A 130 -25.80 -5.81 -5.06
CA LYS A 130 -26.91 -6.25 -4.21
C LYS A 130 -26.64 -7.62 -3.59
N SER A 131 -26.65 -7.74 -2.28
CA SER A 131 -26.44 -8.97 -1.54
C SER A 131 -27.45 -10.07 -1.90
N LYS A 132 -28.73 -9.70 -2.11
CA LYS A 132 -29.82 -10.63 -2.47
C LYS A 132 -29.81 -11.10 -3.93
N GLY A 133 -29.02 -10.47 -4.82
CA GLY A 133 -28.98 -10.78 -6.26
C GLY A 133 -27.70 -11.49 -6.73
N ARG A 134 -26.84 -11.98 -5.85
CA ARG A 134 -25.52 -12.60 -6.15
C ARG A 134 -24.61 -11.71 -7.02
N GLN A 135 -24.78 -10.37 -6.93
CA GLN A 135 -23.98 -9.42 -7.71
C GLN A 135 -22.81 -8.83 -6.89
N ARG A 136 -22.79 -9.04 -5.57
CA ARG A 136 -21.73 -8.54 -4.70
C ARG A 136 -20.53 -9.48 -4.76
N ILE A 137 -19.38 -8.90 -4.99
CA ILE A 137 -18.10 -9.60 -5.08
C ILE A 137 -17.19 -9.16 -3.94
N PHE A 138 -16.32 -10.05 -3.50
CA PHE A 138 -15.34 -9.80 -2.46
C PHE A 138 -13.94 -9.95 -3.02
N MET A 139 -12.97 -9.22 -2.46
CA MET A 139 -11.60 -9.23 -2.94
C MET A 139 -10.86 -10.53 -2.56
N GLY A 140 -11.02 -10.96 -1.32
CA GLY A 140 -10.31 -12.11 -0.76
C GLY A 140 -8.79 -11.92 -0.73
N ASP A 141 -8.11 -12.94 -0.24
CA ASP A 141 -6.65 -12.95 -0.20
C ASP A 141 -6.04 -13.04 -1.59
N THR A 142 -6.71 -13.70 -2.52
CA THR A 142 -6.29 -13.76 -3.95
C THR A 142 -6.13 -12.36 -4.53
N GLY A 143 -7.13 -11.50 -4.36
CA GLY A 143 -7.11 -10.14 -4.90
C GLY A 143 -6.11 -9.25 -4.16
N SER A 144 -6.20 -9.18 -2.83
CA SER A 144 -5.40 -8.26 -2.03
C SER A 144 -3.89 -8.56 -2.07
N LEU A 145 -3.46 -9.83 -2.11
CA LEU A 145 -2.05 -10.20 -2.23
C LEU A 145 -1.48 -9.83 -3.62
N THR A 146 -2.22 -10.13 -4.70
CA THR A 146 -1.79 -9.79 -6.07
C THR A 146 -1.74 -8.28 -6.30
N LEU A 147 -2.74 -7.54 -5.80
CA LEU A 147 -2.75 -6.08 -5.85
C LEU A 147 -1.63 -5.47 -5.00
N GLY A 148 -1.35 -6.06 -3.84
CA GLY A 148 -0.24 -5.63 -2.99
C GLY A 148 1.12 -5.74 -3.71
N LEU A 149 1.39 -6.84 -4.42
CA LEU A 149 2.61 -6.99 -5.22
C LEU A 149 2.62 -6.05 -6.44
N SER A 150 1.47 -5.80 -7.06
CA SER A 150 1.35 -4.84 -8.16
C SER A 150 1.69 -3.43 -7.70
N MET A 151 1.19 -3.02 -6.54
CA MET A 151 1.52 -1.71 -5.95
C MET A 151 2.99 -1.64 -5.49
N ALA A 152 3.53 -2.72 -4.93
CA ALA A 152 4.94 -2.79 -4.59
C ALA A 152 5.83 -2.64 -5.84
N PHE A 153 5.48 -3.30 -6.94
CA PHE A 153 6.17 -3.14 -8.23
C PHE A 153 6.16 -1.68 -8.70
N LEU A 154 4.99 -1.03 -8.72
CA LEU A 154 4.87 0.37 -9.15
C LEU A 154 5.67 1.31 -8.24
N ALA A 155 5.55 1.15 -6.92
CA ALA A 155 6.24 1.98 -5.95
C ALA A 155 7.77 1.82 -6.04
N ILE A 156 8.27 0.59 -6.10
CA ILE A 156 9.71 0.30 -6.21
C ILE A 156 10.25 0.76 -7.56
N SER A 157 9.49 0.58 -8.66
CA SER A 157 9.88 1.08 -9.99
C SER A 157 10.02 2.60 -10.00
N TYR A 158 9.16 3.32 -9.27
CA TYR A 158 9.23 4.77 -9.18
C TYR A 158 10.36 5.22 -8.23
N ALA A 159 10.59 4.50 -7.12
CA ALA A 159 11.66 4.77 -6.16
C ALA A 159 13.05 4.50 -6.73
N MET A 160 13.19 3.53 -7.64
CA MET A 160 14.49 3.15 -8.18
C MET A 160 15.12 4.30 -8.98
N ASN A 161 16.37 4.64 -8.68
CA ASN A 161 17.17 5.55 -9.48
C ASN A 161 17.69 4.79 -10.71
N ASN A 162 16.92 4.84 -11.79
CA ASN A 162 17.25 4.19 -13.06
C ASN A 162 16.80 5.05 -14.24
N PRO A 163 17.75 5.65 -14.98
CA PRO A 163 17.46 6.50 -16.13
C PRO A 163 16.69 5.82 -17.26
N LEU A 164 16.70 4.48 -17.33
CA LEU A 164 15.92 3.72 -18.31
C LEU A 164 14.42 3.66 -17.96
N ILE A 165 14.07 3.91 -16.70
CA ILE A 165 12.67 3.94 -16.25
C ILE A 165 12.18 5.38 -16.21
N LYS A 166 12.90 6.28 -15.51
CA LYS A 166 12.55 7.69 -15.39
C LYS A 166 13.78 8.55 -15.10
N PRO A 167 13.71 9.86 -15.38
CA PRO A 167 14.73 10.82 -14.95
C PRO A 167 14.94 10.81 -13.43
N PHE A 168 16.13 11.22 -12.98
CA PHE A 168 16.41 11.41 -11.57
C PHE A 168 15.45 12.45 -10.95
N SER A 169 14.95 12.16 -9.76
CA SER A 169 14.11 13.06 -8.98
C SER A 169 14.40 12.86 -7.50
N GLU A 170 14.83 13.90 -6.80
CA GLU A 170 15.16 13.82 -5.36
C GLU A 170 14.01 13.34 -4.49
N GLY A 171 12.77 13.67 -4.86
CA GLY A 171 11.56 13.27 -4.15
C GLY A 171 11.07 11.84 -4.45
N ALA A 172 11.76 11.08 -5.33
CA ALA A 172 11.24 9.80 -5.82
C ALA A 172 10.88 8.80 -4.72
N ILE A 173 11.69 8.70 -3.67
CA ILE A 173 11.43 7.77 -2.56
C ILE A 173 10.17 8.15 -1.78
N VAL A 174 9.95 9.43 -1.51
CA VAL A 174 8.76 9.91 -0.78
C VAL A 174 7.51 9.76 -1.62
N VAL A 175 7.56 10.21 -2.89
CA VAL A 175 6.43 10.14 -3.82
C VAL A 175 5.99 8.70 -4.07
N SER A 176 6.94 7.75 -4.17
CA SER A 176 6.61 6.34 -4.41
C SER A 176 5.81 5.70 -3.28
N PHE A 177 5.97 6.15 -2.04
CA PHE A 177 5.20 5.61 -0.91
C PHE A 177 4.02 6.50 -0.50
N ALA A 178 3.90 7.70 -1.05
CA ALA A 178 2.85 8.66 -0.74
C ALA A 178 1.43 8.08 -0.94
N THR A 179 1.22 7.34 -2.03
CA THR A 179 -0.08 6.70 -2.32
C THR A 179 -0.42 5.56 -1.36
N LEU A 180 0.59 5.00 -0.69
CA LEU A 180 0.50 3.87 0.24
C LEU A 180 0.65 4.27 1.70
N ILE A 181 0.79 5.58 2.00
CA ILE A 181 1.02 6.09 3.37
C ILE A 181 -0.04 5.57 4.35
N VAL A 182 -1.32 5.62 3.97
CA VAL A 182 -2.40 5.21 4.88
C VAL A 182 -2.30 3.73 5.26
N PRO A 183 -2.25 2.76 4.33
CA PRO A 183 -2.10 1.36 4.71
C PRO A 183 -0.76 1.08 5.42
N LEU A 184 0.35 1.68 5.00
CA LEU A 184 1.67 1.45 5.62
C LEU A 184 1.72 1.98 7.06
N PHE A 185 1.29 3.22 7.28
CA PHE A 185 1.30 3.83 8.61
C PHE A 185 0.30 3.15 9.54
N ASP A 186 -0.85 2.68 9.02
CA ASP A 186 -1.80 1.94 9.84
C ASP A 186 -1.22 0.62 10.35
N VAL A 187 -0.51 -0.13 9.50
CA VAL A 187 0.18 -1.36 9.92
C VAL A 187 1.25 -1.05 10.98
N VAL A 188 2.10 -0.04 10.76
CA VAL A 188 3.12 0.37 11.76
C VAL A 188 2.47 0.72 13.10
N ARG A 189 1.36 1.47 13.06
CA ARG A 189 0.60 1.82 14.26
C ARG A 189 0.06 0.60 15.00
N VAL A 190 -0.58 -0.33 14.27
CA VAL A 190 -1.14 -1.56 14.85
C VAL A 190 -0.04 -2.45 15.43
N VAL A 191 1.08 -2.63 14.71
CA VAL A 191 2.24 -3.38 15.20
C VAL A 191 2.81 -2.76 16.48
N ARG A 192 2.92 -1.42 16.53
CA ARG A 192 3.36 -0.71 17.74
C ARG A 192 2.41 -0.96 18.93
N ILE A 193 1.10 -0.85 18.73
CA ILE A 193 0.11 -1.11 19.79
C ILE A 193 0.25 -2.53 20.32
N ARG A 194 0.37 -3.53 19.45
CA ARG A 194 0.54 -4.93 19.82
C ARG A 194 1.82 -5.18 20.60
N TYR A 195 2.92 -4.56 20.18
CA TYR A 195 4.21 -4.67 20.87
C TYR A 195 4.10 -4.19 22.32
N PHE A 196 3.51 -3.03 22.56
CA PHE A 196 3.31 -2.51 23.92
C PHE A 196 2.27 -3.27 24.74
N GLN A 197 1.35 -3.98 24.09
CA GLN A 197 0.37 -4.85 24.75
C GLN A 197 0.87 -6.28 24.92
N HIS A 198 2.11 -6.59 24.57
CA HIS A 198 2.69 -7.94 24.58
C HIS A 198 1.85 -8.97 23.83
N LYS A 199 1.15 -8.56 22.76
CA LYS A 199 0.33 -9.44 21.90
C LYS A 199 1.13 -9.93 20.69
N PRO A 200 0.80 -11.13 20.15
CA PRO A 200 1.43 -11.62 18.92
C PRO A 200 1.25 -10.64 17.77
N LEU A 201 2.32 -10.31 17.05
CA LEU A 201 2.33 -9.27 16.01
C LEU A 201 1.49 -9.63 14.78
N PHE A 202 1.31 -10.92 14.49
CA PHE A 202 0.69 -11.43 13.25
C PHE A 202 -0.70 -12.05 13.45
N MET A 203 -1.38 -11.76 14.57
CA MET A 203 -2.76 -12.20 14.78
C MET A 203 -3.76 -11.20 14.15
N PRO A 204 -4.97 -11.65 13.75
CA PRO A 204 -6.05 -10.74 13.37
C PRO A 204 -6.33 -9.70 14.46
N ASP A 205 -6.61 -8.46 14.07
CA ASP A 205 -6.82 -7.34 15.00
C ASP A 205 -7.97 -6.45 14.53
N GLN A 206 -8.63 -5.82 15.50
CA GLN A 206 -9.70 -4.83 15.27
C GLN A 206 -9.21 -3.38 15.54
N ASN A 207 -7.88 -3.15 15.49
CA ASN A 207 -7.28 -1.84 15.74
C ASN A 207 -6.97 -1.04 14.46
N HIS A 208 -7.21 -1.61 13.27
CA HIS A 208 -7.00 -0.90 12.01
C HIS A 208 -7.86 0.37 11.92
N ILE A 209 -7.41 1.34 11.10
CA ILE A 209 -8.04 2.66 10.96
C ILE A 209 -9.54 2.57 10.67
N HIS A 210 -9.99 1.66 9.80
CA HIS A 210 -11.40 1.50 9.48
C HIS A 210 -12.23 1.09 10.70
N HIS A 211 -11.71 0.22 11.58
CA HIS A 211 -12.39 -0.14 12.83
C HIS A 211 -12.52 1.06 13.79
N LYS A 212 -11.51 1.96 13.83
CA LYS A 212 -11.61 3.21 14.62
C LYS A 212 -12.76 4.08 14.15
N PHE A 213 -12.91 4.28 12.84
CA PHE A 213 -14.02 5.05 12.30
C PHE A 213 -15.39 4.44 12.67
N LEU A 214 -15.50 3.10 12.62
CA LEU A 214 -16.71 2.40 13.01
C LEU A 214 -17.01 2.57 14.51
N ARG A 215 -16.00 2.52 15.39
CA ARG A 215 -16.17 2.76 16.83
C ARG A 215 -16.60 4.20 17.15
N VAL A 216 -16.13 5.18 16.38
CA VAL A 216 -16.63 6.56 16.42
C VAL A 216 -18.06 6.68 15.86
N GLY A 217 -18.66 5.58 15.35
CA GLY A 217 -20.05 5.46 14.89
C GLY A 217 -20.30 5.93 13.47
N MET A 218 -19.27 5.98 12.68
CA MET A 218 -19.42 6.21 11.24
C MET A 218 -19.85 4.93 10.53
N SER A 219 -20.62 5.06 9.45
CA SER A 219 -20.93 3.91 8.60
C SER A 219 -19.69 3.45 7.82
N HIS A 220 -19.70 2.18 7.37
CA HIS A 220 -18.65 1.63 6.51
C HIS A 220 -18.36 2.51 5.29
N TYR A 221 -19.42 3.03 4.67
CA TYR A 221 -19.32 3.90 3.49
C TYR A 221 -18.63 5.24 3.81
N VAL A 222 -19.00 5.89 4.90
CA VAL A 222 -18.37 7.15 5.35
C VAL A 222 -16.91 6.91 5.73
N ALA A 223 -16.60 5.82 6.45
CA ALA A 223 -15.24 5.45 6.80
C ALA A 223 -14.37 5.24 5.55
N MET A 224 -14.89 4.50 4.55
CA MET A 224 -14.22 4.30 3.25
C MET A 224 -13.90 5.64 2.59
N ILE A 225 -14.88 6.53 2.41
CA ILE A 225 -14.69 7.82 1.73
C ILE A 225 -13.63 8.67 2.46
N LEU A 226 -13.68 8.74 3.79
CA LEU A 226 -12.74 9.55 4.56
C LEU A 226 -11.30 8.99 4.49
N ILE A 227 -11.14 7.66 4.50
CA ILE A 227 -9.83 7.03 4.36
C ILE A 227 -9.27 7.25 2.94
N LEU A 228 -10.12 7.14 1.90
CA LEU A 228 -9.73 7.45 0.53
C LEU A 228 -9.34 8.92 0.36
N ALA A 229 -10.10 9.83 0.93
CA ALA A 229 -9.78 11.27 0.92
C ALA A 229 -8.45 11.56 1.64
N LEU A 230 -8.19 10.90 2.77
CA LEU A 230 -6.93 11.02 3.50
C LEU A 230 -5.74 10.50 2.67
N ALA A 231 -5.90 9.38 1.97
CA ALA A 231 -4.86 8.85 1.08
C ALA A 231 -4.57 9.76 -0.11
N LEU A 232 -5.61 10.36 -0.72
CA LEU A 232 -5.45 11.37 -1.76
C LEU A 232 -4.74 12.62 -1.23
N PHE A 233 -5.10 13.09 -0.05
CA PHE A 233 -4.46 14.23 0.59
C PHE A 233 -2.95 13.99 0.77
N PHE A 234 -2.54 12.86 1.36
CA PHE A 234 -1.12 12.53 1.51
C PHE A 234 -0.42 12.38 0.16
N SER A 235 -1.05 11.73 -0.82
CA SER A 235 -0.47 11.58 -2.16
C SER A 235 -0.18 12.92 -2.79
N PHE A 236 -1.17 13.83 -2.80
CA PHE A 236 -1.02 15.14 -3.40
C PHE A 236 -0.07 16.05 -2.62
N PHE A 237 -0.19 16.05 -1.29
CA PHE A 237 0.71 16.81 -0.41
C PHE A 237 2.17 16.43 -0.66
N ASN A 238 2.48 15.13 -0.67
CA ASN A 238 3.85 14.67 -0.85
C ASN A 238 4.41 14.99 -2.25
N ILE A 239 3.61 14.79 -3.31
CA ILE A 239 4.02 15.11 -4.68
C ILE A 239 4.40 16.60 -4.79
N VAL A 240 3.64 17.48 -4.15
CA VAL A 240 3.92 18.91 -4.18
C VAL A 240 5.06 19.30 -3.21
N ALA A 241 5.05 18.75 -1.99
CA ALA A 241 5.98 19.14 -0.94
C ALA A 241 7.44 18.82 -1.27
N VAL A 242 7.73 17.70 -1.94
CA VAL A 242 9.10 17.31 -2.31
C VAL A 242 9.77 18.28 -3.30
N GLU A 243 9.00 19.12 -3.98
CA GLU A 243 9.54 20.16 -4.86
C GLU A 243 10.15 21.35 -4.08
N TYR A 244 9.74 21.54 -2.82
CA TYR A 244 10.09 22.72 -2.03
C TYR A 244 10.87 22.41 -0.76
N ILE A 245 10.74 21.21 -0.22
CA ILE A 245 11.34 20.81 1.07
C ILE A 245 11.96 19.41 0.99
N SER A 246 12.96 19.18 1.84
CA SER A 246 13.70 17.93 1.83
C SER A 246 12.84 16.71 2.24
N ASN A 247 13.19 15.53 1.72
CA ASN A 247 12.53 14.26 2.01
C ASN A 247 12.35 13.99 3.52
N ASN A 248 13.37 14.34 4.33
CA ASN A 248 13.33 14.14 5.78
C ASN A 248 12.24 14.98 6.44
N ILE A 249 12.07 16.24 6.01
CA ILE A 249 11.06 17.16 6.54
C ILE A 249 9.67 16.70 6.11
N VAL A 250 9.49 16.28 4.85
CA VAL A 250 8.20 15.77 4.34
C VAL A 250 7.75 14.57 5.17
N ILE A 251 8.60 13.56 5.35
CA ILE A 251 8.26 12.38 6.15
C ILE A 251 7.98 12.75 7.61
N PHE A 252 8.74 13.69 8.18
CA PHE A 252 8.46 14.17 9.53
C PHE A 252 7.07 14.80 9.64
N ILE A 253 6.67 15.64 8.68
CA ILE A 253 5.34 16.23 8.61
C ILE A 253 4.27 15.13 8.47
N ASP A 254 4.47 14.14 7.61
CA ASP A 254 3.53 13.02 7.45
C ASP A 254 3.31 12.27 8.76
N ILE A 255 4.38 11.98 9.49
CA ILE A 255 4.30 11.31 10.81
C ILE A 255 3.51 12.18 11.80
N VAL A 256 3.80 13.48 11.85
CA VAL A 256 3.11 14.42 12.75
C VAL A 256 1.62 14.50 12.41
N LEU A 257 1.28 14.66 11.12
CA LEU A 257 -0.10 14.71 10.65
C LEU A 257 -0.85 13.39 10.96
N TRP A 258 -0.20 12.26 10.75
CA TRP A 258 -0.77 10.94 11.05
C TRP A 258 -1.05 10.78 12.55
N ILE A 259 -0.11 11.15 13.40
CA ILE A 259 -0.27 11.09 14.86
C ILE A 259 -1.39 12.04 15.31
N ALA A 260 -1.38 13.29 14.85
CA ALA A 260 -2.40 14.28 15.18
C ALA A 260 -3.81 13.82 14.77
N PHE A 261 -3.93 13.23 13.58
CA PHE A 261 -5.18 12.66 13.09
C PHE A 261 -5.68 11.52 13.99
N HIS A 262 -4.81 10.60 14.41
CA HIS A 262 -5.19 9.52 15.31
C HIS A 262 -5.55 10.01 16.72
N LEU A 263 -4.85 11.00 17.25
CA LEU A 263 -5.19 11.60 18.54
C LEU A 263 -6.57 12.30 18.48
N TRP A 264 -6.88 12.92 17.35
CA TRP A 264 -8.21 13.50 17.14
C TRP A 264 -9.30 12.43 17.11
N LEU A 265 -9.09 11.30 16.42
CA LEU A 265 -10.02 10.16 16.41
C LEU A 265 -10.20 9.54 17.81
N ASP A 266 -9.11 9.39 18.57
CA ASP A 266 -9.16 8.82 19.93
C ASP A 266 -9.97 9.71 20.88
N ARG A 267 -9.83 11.05 20.77
CA ARG A 267 -10.69 11.98 21.53
C ARG A 267 -12.16 11.84 21.18
N ARG A 268 -12.48 11.63 19.91
CA ARG A 268 -13.87 11.41 19.46
C ARG A 268 -14.45 10.08 19.96
N GLU A 269 -13.63 9.05 20.06
CA GLU A 269 -14.02 7.74 20.61
C GLU A 269 -14.33 7.84 22.13
N LEU A 270 -13.59 8.67 22.89
CA LEU A 270 -13.80 8.87 24.34
C LEU A 270 -15.03 9.72 24.70
N ILE A 271 -15.49 10.58 23.81
CA ILE A 271 -16.64 11.49 24.04
C ILE A 271 -17.98 10.77 23.79
N ARG A 272 -17.95 9.59 23.24
CA ARG A 272 -19.12 8.77 22.91
C ARG A 272 -19.30 7.59 23.83
#